data_8f279c10ae3288863a8126567ff6f5eb
#
_entry.id   8f279c10ae3288863a8126567ff6f5eb
#
_cell.length_a   1.000
_cell.length_b   1.000
_cell.length_c   1.000
_cell.angle_alpha   90.00
_cell.angle_beta   90.00
_cell.angle_gamma   90.00
#
_symmetry.space_group_name_H-M   'P 1'
#
loop_
_entity.id
_entity.type
_entity.pdbx_description
1 polymer ?
#
loop_
_entity_poly.entity_id
_entity_poly.type
_entity_poly.pdbx_seq_one_letter_code
_entity_poly.pdbx_strand_id
1 'polypeptide(L)'
;MRNKRKYIRTTGIILLFCVALLNTACVSKQKEKVVLELKQGLLSLIPLNQNAVRVQFSQPGSAPMEELIYTEKLPVPEYEVTEDKQSLVLSLDGISVEFDKGTEVLTFKDANKRIILQEKVGGRFMKVSSVQNEPTYQVEQRFVSPKDEYIYGTGQFQDGYLNIRGCLLYTSDA
;
A
#
# COMPACT_ATOMS: atom_id res chain seq x y z
N MET A 1 66.09 20.33 -3.35
CA MET A 1 65.27 19.08 -3.08
C MET A 1 64.24 19.25 -1.93
N ARG A 2 63.82 20.45 -1.57
CA ARG A 2 63.01 20.68 -0.32
C ARG A 2 61.53 21.02 -0.60
N ASN A 3 61.11 21.23 -1.85
CA ASN A 3 59.74 21.68 -2.21
C ASN A 3 58.78 20.56 -2.65
N LYS A 4 59.26 19.38 -2.99
CA LYS A 4 58.36 18.28 -3.46
C LYS A 4 57.58 17.59 -2.33
N ARG A 5 58.06 17.62 -1.10
CA ARG A 5 57.38 16.94 0.04
C ARG A 5 56.17 17.73 0.63
N LYS A 6 56.12 19.05 0.41
CA LYS A 6 54.98 19.88 0.88
C LYS A 6 53.78 19.76 -0.05
N TYR A 7 53.96 19.57 -1.35
CA TYR A 7 52.84 19.41 -2.30
C TYR A 7 52.11 18.10 -2.19
N ILE A 8 52.80 17.03 -1.84
CA ILE A 8 52.18 15.70 -1.70
C ILE A 8 51.28 15.64 -0.42
N ARG A 9 51.62 16.38 0.63
CA ARG A 9 50.80 16.42 1.86
C ARG A 9 49.53 17.25 1.72
N THR A 10 49.59 18.35 0.96
CA THR A 10 48.43 19.24 0.70
C THR A 10 47.46 18.60 -0.29
N THR A 11 47.92 17.93 -1.34
CA THR A 11 47.03 17.21 -2.27
C THR A 11 46.36 16.02 -1.63
N GLY A 12 47.01 15.28 -0.71
CA GLY A 12 46.39 14.16 0.01
C GLY A 12 45.28 14.63 0.96
N ILE A 13 45.43 15.76 1.64
CA ILE A 13 44.42 16.32 2.56
C ILE A 13 43.22 16.87 1.76
N ILE A 14 43.42 17.50 0.61
CA ILE A 14 42.32 18.01 -0.25
C ILE A 14 41.54 16.81 -0.84
N LEU A 15 42.20 15.73 -1.24
CA LEU A 15 41.54 14.54 -1.77
C LEU A 15 40.71 13.85 -0.68
N LEU A 16 41.20 13.79 0.57
CA LEU A 16 40.47 13.20 1.71
C LEU A 16 39.24 14.04 2.10
N PHE A 17 39.31 15.36 1.96
CA PHE A 17 38.18 16.26 2.24
C PHE A 17 37.09 16.22 1.16
N CYS A 18 37.48 16.00 -0.14
CA CYS A 18 36.50 15.82 -1.21
C CYS A 18 35.73 14.49 -1.11
N VAL A 19 36.34 13.42 -0.61
CA VAL A 19 35.67 12.13 -0.41
C VAL A 19 34.66 12.20 0.77
N ALA A 20 34.93 13.01 1.79
CA ALA A 20 34.01 13.20 2.92
C ALA A 20 32.75 14.02 2.57
N LEU A 21 32.77 14.81 1.50
CA LEU A 21 31.63 15.63 1.06
C LEU A 21 30.63 14.87 0.16
N LEU A 22 30.96 13.65 -0.30
CA LEU A 22 30.08 12.85 -1.16
C LEU A 22 29.07 11.98 -0.39
N ASN A 23 29.10 12.01 0.95
CA ASN A 23 28.16 11.24 1.78
C ASN A 23 27.04 12.08 2.41
N THR A 24 26.65 13.20 1.79
CA THR A 24 25.34 13.78 2.09
C THR A 24 24.28 12.90 1.42
N ALA A 25 23.95 11.78 2.06
CA ALA A 25 22.74 11.05 1.75
C ALA A 25 21.58 12.04 1.89
N CYS A 26 21.00 12.40 0.77
CA CYS A 26 19.78 13.17 0.73
C CYS A 26 18.71 12.30 1.36
N VAL A 27 18.45 12.48 2.66
CA VAL A 27 17.33 11.85 3.35
C VAL A 27 16.09 12.50 2.76
N SER A 28 15.59 11.92 1.67
CA SER A 28 14.28 12.30 1.15
C SER A 28 13.25 11.91 2.19
N LYS A 29 12.50 12.90 2.70
CA LYS A 29 11.39 12.64 3.63
C LYS A 29 10.46 11.64 2.96
N GLN A 30 10.26 10.50 3.58
CA GLN A 30 9.41 9.43 3.07
C GLN A 30 7.98 9.95 2.90
N LYS A 31 7.35 9.64 1.77
CA LYS A 31 5.98 10.07 1.50
C LYS A 31 5.02 9.35 2.45
N GLU A 32 3.95 10.02 2.88
CA GLU A 32 2.94 9.42 3.75
C GLU A 32 2.13 8.33 3.03
N LYS A 33 2.04 8.38 1.72
CA LYS A 33 1.28 7.41 0.90
C LYS A 33 1.81 7.35 -0.53
N VAL A 34 1.54 6.22 -1.18
CA VAL A 34 1.70 6.03 -2.64
C VAL A 34 0.32 6.17 -3.29
N VAL A 35 0.21 7.01 -4.31
CA VAL A 35 -1.06 7.25 -5.02
C VAL A 35 -0.91 6.79 -6.46
N LEU A 36 -1.87 5.99 -6.90
CA LEU A 36 -1.99 5.46 -8.26
C LEU A 36 -3.25 6.03 -8.90
N GLU A 37 -3.10 6.64 -10.06
CA GLU A 37 -4.21 7.13 -10.86
C GLU A 37 -4.75 5.99 -11.73
N LEU A 38 -6.01 5.61 -11.50
CA LEU A 38 -6.70 4.58 -12.24
C LEU A 38 -7.80 5.20 -13.11
N LYS A 39 -8.30 4.45 -14.08
CA LYS A 39 -9.39 4.91 -14.95
C LYS A 39 -10.65 5.31 -14.17
N GLN A 40 -10.92 4.66 -13.05
CA GLN A 40 -12.12 4.84 -12.25
C GLN A 40 -11.92 5.71 -11.00
N GLY A 41 -10.68 6.11 -10.66
CA GLY A 41 -10.40 6.88 -9.45
C GLY A 41 -8.95 6.84 -9.01
N LEU A 42 -8.73 7.24 -7.78
CA LEU A 42 -7.42 7.26 -7.14
C LEU A 42 -7.31 6.10 -6.14
N LEU A 43 -6.28 5.29 -6.29
CA LEU A 43 -5.93 4.23 -5.35
C LEU A 43 -4.75 4.69 -4.51
N SER A 44 -4.95 4.77 -3.19
CA SER A 44 -3.89 5.15 -2.25
C SER A 44 -3.46 3.94 -1.43
N LEU A 45 -2.15 3.68 -1.39
CA LEU A 45 -1.52 2.71 -0.51
C LEU A 45 -0.85 3.49 0.62
N ILE A 46 -1.32 3.30 1.84
CA ILE A 46 -0.89 4.04 3.03
C ILE A 46 -0.24 3.06 4.00
N PRO A 47 1.09 3.06 4.12
CA PRO A 47 1.78 2.24 5.12
C PRO A 47 1.41 2.69 6.53
N LEU A 48 0.90 1.77 7.36
CA LEU A 48 0.51 2.05 8.73
C LEU A 48 1.57 1.63 9.74
N ASN A 49 2.15 0.46 9.52
CA ASN A 49 3.28 -0.09 10.27
C ASN A 49 3.98 -1.15 9.40
N GLN A 50 4.98 -1.85 9.94
CA GLN A 50 5.76 -2.85 9.18
C GLN A 50 4.96 -4.07 8.69
N ASN A 51 3.73 -4.27 9.18
CA ASN A 51 2.88 -5.41 8.84
C ASN A 51 1.51 -5.03 8.26
N ALA A 52 1.24 -3.73 8.07
CA ALA A 52 -0.07 -3.26 7.65
C ALA A 52 0.00 -2.12 6.64
N VAL A 53 -0.79 -2.25 5.59
CA VAL A 53 -1.03 -1.23 4.57
C VAL A 53 -2.52 -0.97 4.47
N ARG A 54 -2.92 0.29 4.59
CA ARG A 54 -4.29 0.72 4.30
C ARG A 54 -4.44 0.96 2.80
N VAL A 55 -5.43 0.36 2.21
CA VAL A 55 -5.84 0.62 0.83
C VAL A 55 -7.08 1.51 0.83
N GLN A 56 -6.99 2.62 0.13
CA GLN A 56 -8.10 3.55 0.00
C GLN A 56 -8.35 3.84 -1.47
N PHE A 57 -9.58 3.66 -1.91
CA PHE A 57 -10.02 4.03 -3.25
C PHE A 57 -10.99 5.20 -3.16
N SER A 58 -10.77 6.23 -3.97
CA SER A 58 -11.60 7.44 -4.01
C SER A 58 -11.88 7.85 -5.45
N GLN A 59 -13.06 8.41 -5.69
CA GLN A 59 -13.37 8.99 -6.99
C GLN A 59 -12.70 10.37 -7.17
N PRO A 60 -12.39 10.80 -8.40
CA PRO A 60 -11.86 12.11 -8.68
C PRO A 60 -12.81 13.20 -8.16
N GLY A 61 -12.26 14.18 -7.45
CA GLY A 61 -13.03 15.29 -6.91
C GLY A 61 -13.85 14.99 -5.65
N SER A 62 -13.79 13.75 -5.11
CA SER A 62 -14.40 13.45 -3.81
C SER A 62 -13.65 14.19 -2.69
N ALA A 63 -14.42 14.74 -1.74
CA ALA A 63 -13.84 15.31 -0.53
C ALA A 63 -13.14 14.21 0.30
N PRO A 64 -12.01 14.51 0.96
CA PRO A 64 -11.43 13.58 1.90
C PRO A 64 -12.40 13.32 3.05
N MET A 65 -12.63 12.04 3.38
CA MET A 65 -13.39 11.67 4.56
C MET A 65 -12.56 11.90 5.82
N GLU A 66 -13.22 12.36 6.87
CA GLU A 66 -12.62 12.44 8.19
C GLU A 66 -12.18 11.04 8.66
N GLU A 67 -11.02 10.97 9.32
CA GLU A 67 -10.50 9.72 9.86
C GLU A 67 -11.27 9.36 11.14
N LEU A 68 -12.03 8.27 11.08
CA LEU A 68 -12.86 7.81 12.19
C LEU A 68 -12.27 6.63 12.96
N ILE A 69 -11.27 5.94 12.38
CA ILE A 69 -10.72 4.70 12.94
C ILE A 69 -9.47 4.98 13.76
N TYR A 70 -8.63 5.90 13.30
CA TYR A 70 -7.38 6.25 13.97
C TYR A 70 -7.54 7.59 14.70
N THR A 71 -7.51 7.55 16.00
CA THR A 71 -7.58 8.75 16.86
C THR A 71 -6.25 9.48 16.99
N GLU A 72 -5.15 8.79 16.66
CA GLU A 72 -3.80 9.33 16.72
C GLU A 72 -3.11 9.26 15.36
N LYS A 73 -2.29 10.25 15.06
CA LYS A 73 -1.45 10.25 13.85
C LYS A 73 -0.33 9.23 14.01
N LEU A 74 -0.41 8.14 13.27
CA LEU A 74 0.64 7.13 13.24
C LEU A 74 1.91 7.68 12.56
N PRO A 75 3.11 7.37 13.08
CA PRO A 75 4.35 7.67 12.38
C PRO A 75 4.42 6.87 11.07
N VAL A 76 4.92 7.51 10.01
CA VAL A 76 5.14 6.81 8.73
C VAL A 76 6.28 5.80 8.92
N PRO A 77 6.04 4.49 8.71
CA PRO A 77 7.09 3.50 8.81
C PRO A 77 8.09 3.65 7.65
N GLU A 78 9.29 3.10 7.81
CA GLU A 78 10.22 2.95 6.69
C GLU A 78 9.66 1.91 5.71
N TYR A 79 9.67 2.25 4.42
CA TYR A 79 9.22 1.38 3.34
C TYR A 79 9.97 1.69 2.05
N GLU A 80 10.00 0.73 1.14
CA GLU A 80 10.58 0.88 -0.19
C GLU A 80 9.50 0.83 -1.26
N VAL A 81 9.69 1.59 -2.34
CA VAL A 81 8.84 1.50 -3.53
C VAL A 81 9.74 1.22 -4.72
N THR A 82 9.46 0.12 -5.39
CA THR A 82 10.06 -0.20 -6.69
C THR A 82 8.97 -0.14 -7.75
N GLU A 83 9.30 0.45 -8.89
CA GLU A 83 8.35 0.62 -9.98
C GLU A 83 9.03 0.32 -11.31
N ASP A 84 8.34 -0.44 -12.14
CA ASP A 84 8.72 -0.72 -13.52
C ASP A 84 7.56 -0.46 -14.50
N LYS A 85 7.68 -0.93 -15.74
CA LYS A 85 6.64 -0.76 -16.77
C LYS A 85 5.37 -1.56 -16.48
N GLN A 86 5.47 -2.65 -15.72
CA GLN A 86 4.40 -3.63 -15.52
C GLN A 86 3.80 -3.53 -14.13
N SER A 87 4.60 -3.18 -13.12
CA SER A 87 4.16 -3.20 -11.73
C SER A 87 4.74 -2.04 -10.90
N LEU A 88 4.09 -1.82 -9.76
CA LEU A 88 4.61 -1.06 -8.65
C LEU A 88 4.54 -1.93 -7.39
N VAL A 89 5.63 -2.02 -6.65
CA VAL A 89 5.71 -2.79 -5.40
C VAL A 89 6.06 -1.86 -4.26
N LEU A 90 5.20 -1.82 -3.25
CA LEU A 90 5.46 -1.21 -1.94
C LEU A 90 5.88 -2.32 -0.98
N SER A 91 7.07 -2.22 -0.40
CA SER A 91 7.66 -3.22 0.48
C SER A 91 7.88 -2.67 1.89
N LEU A 92 7.38 -3.40 2.87
CA LEU A 92 7.62 -3.26 4.30
C LEU A 92 8.30 -4.55 4.80
N ASP A 93 8.77 -4.59 6.04
CA ASP A 93 9.47 -5.77 6.58
C ASP A 93 8.57 -7.02 6.59
N GLY A 94 7.33 -6.88 7.03
CA GLY A 94 6.40 -8.00 7.20
C GLY A 94 5.42 -8.22 6.05
N ILE A 95 5.19 -7.20 5.20
CA ILE A 95 4.23 -7.28 4.10
C ILE A 95 4.73 -6.51 2.88
N SER A 96 4.41 -7.00 1.69
CA SER A 96 4.56 -6.25 0.45
C SER A 96 3.26 -6.24 -0.34
N VAL A 97 3.01 -5.11 -1.02
CA VAL A 97 1.83 -4.90 -1.86
C VAL A 97 2.31 -4.63 -3.28
N GLU A 98 1.97 -5.51 -4.19
CA GLU A 98 2.27 -5.40 -5.60
C GLU A 98 1.01 -4.96 -6.35
N PHE A 99 1.13 -3.91 -7.14
CA PHE A 99 0.09 -3.42 -8.06
C PHE A 99 0.51 -3.74 -9.48
N ASP A 100 -0.28 -4.56 -10.17
CA ASP A 100 -0.13 -4.85 -11.60
C ASP A 100 -0.81 -3.76 -12.43
N LYS A 101 -0.05 -3.04 -13.25
CA LYS A 101 -0.53 -1.90 -14.04
C LYS A 101 -1.43 -2.31 -15.22
N GLY A 102 -1.31 -3.56 -15.68
CA GLY A 102 -2.10 -4.07 -16.80
C GLY A 102 -3.49 -4.51 -16.40
N THR A 103 -3.60 -5.14 -15.24
CA THR A 103 -4.85 -5.69 -14.70
C THR A 103 -5.45 -4.84 -13.58
N GLU A 104 -4.72 -3.85 -13.07
CA GLU A 104 -5.06 -3.00 -11.91
C GLU A 104 -5.33 -3.81 -10.62
N VAL A 105 -4.71 -4.99 -10.48
CA VAL A 105 -4.87 -5.91 -9.35
C VAL A 105 -3.83 -5.65 -8.29
N LEU A 106 -4.27 -5.66 -7.01
CA LEU A 106 -3.39 -5.71 -5.86
C LEU A 106 -3.15 -7.14 -5.41
N THR A 107 -1.88 -7.47 -5.16
CA THR A 107 -1.44 -8.74 -4.57
C THR A 107 -0.65 -8.45 -3.31
N PHE A 108 -1.08 -9.02 -2.18
CA PHE A 108 -0.43 -8.89 -0.88
C PHE A 108 0.39 -10.14 -0.61
N LYS A 109 1.64 -9.96 -0.19
CA LYS A 109 2.57 -11.05 0.09
C LYS A 109 3.18 -10.87 1.48
N ASP A 110 3.41 -11.98 2.17
CA ASP A 110 4.13 -11.98 3.46
C ASP A 110 5.65 -11.72 3.27
N ALA A 111 6.39 -11.68 4.39
CA ALA A 111 7.85 -11.52 4.38
C ALA A 111 8.57 -12.62 3.58
N ASN A 112 7.98 -13.81 3.43
CA ASN A 112 8.50 -14.93 2.65
C ASN A 112 8.06 -14.88 1.18
N LYS A 113 7.44 -13.79 0.74
CA LYS A 113 6.89 -13.60 -0.62
C LYS A 113 5.74 -14.54 -1.00
N ARG A 114 5.11 -15.20 -0.02
CA ARG A 114 3.90 -16.01 -0.25
C ARG A 114 2.70 -15.08 -0.36
N ILE A 115 1.83 -15.34 -1.32
CA ILE A 115 0.58 -14.59 -1.48
C ILE A 115 -0.32 -14.89 -0.29
N ILE A 116 -0.75 -13.84 0.42
CA ILE A 116 -1.70 -13.91 1.53
C ILE A 116 -3.09 -13.38 1.14
N LEU A 117 -3.15 -12.48 0.15
CA LEU A 117 -4.40 -11.96 -0.39
C LEU A 117 -4.16 -11.46 -1.81
N GLN A 118 -5.11 -11.71 -2.71
CA GLN A 118 -5.06 -11.19 -4.08
C GLN A 118 -6.44 -10.74 -4.53
N GLU A 119 -6.52 -9.57 -5.12
CA GLU A 119 -7.74 -9.11 -5.76
C GLU A 119 -8.05 -9.94 -7.02
N LYS A 120 -9.32 -10.09 -7.32
CA LYS A 120 -9.76 -10.65 -8.59
C LYS A 120 -9.68 -9.58 -9.69
N VAL A 121 -9.24 -9.94 -10.88
CA VAL A 121 -9.22 -9.02 -12.04
C VAL A 121 -10.63 -8.46 -12.27
N GLY A 122 -10.73 -7.12 -12.35
CA GLY A 122 -12.01 -6.42 -12.44
C GLY A 122 -12.89 -6.53 -11.18
N GLY A 123 -12.33 -6.95 -10.06
CA GLY A 123 -13.04 -7.15 -8.81
C GLY A 123 -13.24 -5.89 -7.96
N ARG A 124 -12.60 -4.77 -8.31
CA ARG A 124 -12.81 -3.47 -7.67
C ARG A 124 -13.79 -2.65 -8.51
N PHE A 125 -14.90 -2.27 -7.91
CA PHE A 125 -15.97 -1.57 -8.60
C PHE A 125 -16.63 -0.54 -7.67
N MET A 126 -16.84 0.67 -8.19
CA MET A 126 -17.58 1.71 -7.52
C MET A 126 -18.42 2.46 -8.56
N LYS A 127 -19.72 2.47 -8.38
CA LYS A 127 -20.69 3.11 -9.29
C LYS A 127 -21.63 4.00 -8.51
N VAL A 128 -21.89 5.20 -9.04
CA VAL A 128 -22.94 6.07 -8.53
C VAL A 128 -24.27 5.34 -8.60
N SER A 129 -25.01 5.38 -7.53
CA SER A 129 -26.34 4.78 -7.37
C SER A 129 -27.26 5.72 -6.63
N SER A 130 -28.49 5.31 -6.41
CA SER A 130 -29.46 6.06 -5.60
C SER A 130 -30.30 5.09 -4.79
N VAL A 131 -30.46 5.37 -3.50
CA VAL A 131 -31.38 4.66 -2.62
C VAL A 131 -32.37 5.66 -2.06
N GLN A 132 -33.68 5.42 -2.24
CA GLN A 132 -34.74 6.31 -1.81
C GLN A 132 -34.57 7.78 -2.29
N ASN A 133 -34.03 7.96 -3.50
CA ASN A 133 -33.68 9.25 -4.12
C ASN A 133 -32.47 9.97 -3.49
N GLU A 134 -31.77 9.36 -2.56
CA GLU A 134 -30.52 9.91 -2.03
C GLU A 134 -29.31 9.39 -2.83
N PRO A 135 -28.36 10.26 -3.21
CA PRO A 135 -27.16 9.85 -3.91
C PRO A 135 -26.32 8.91 -3.05
N THR A 136 -25.93 7.80 -3.59
CA THR A 136 -25.09 6.80 -2.92
C THR A 136 -24.15 6.10 -3.92
N TYR A 137 -23.39 5.12 -3.44
CA TYR A 137 -22.50 4.31 -4.28
C TYR A 137 -22.78 2.83 -4.06
N GLN A 138 -22.83 2.11 -5.17
CA GLN A 138 -22.68 0.66 -5.15
C GLN A 138 -21.18 0.34 -5.20
N VAL A 139 -20.68 -0.32 -4.18
CA VAL A 139 -19.27 -0.68 -4.05
C VAL A 139 -19.13 -2.19 -4.01
N GLU A 140 -18.15 -2.71 -4.74
CA GLU A 140 -17.81 -4.12 -4.76
C GLU A 140 -16.30 -4.30 -4.71
N GLN A 141 -15.85 -5.25 -3.89
CA GLN A 141 -14.47 -5.70 -3.83
C GLN A 141 -14.43 -7.22 -3.82
N ARG A 142 -13.76 -7.83 -4.79
CA ARG A 142 -13.62 -9.28 -4.92
C ARG A 142 -12.19 -9.70 -4.76
N PHE A 143 -12.00 -10.79 -4.02
CA PHE A 143 -10.71 -11.44 -3.84
C PHE A 143 -10.71 -12.85 -4.40
N VAL A 144 -9.51 -13.36 -4.69
CA VAL A 144 -9.30 -14.77 -5.04
C VAL A 144 -9.39 -15.57 -3.74
N SER A 145 -10.23 -16.59 -3.72
CA SER A 145 -10.41 -17.50 -2.57
C SER A 145 -9.91 -18.89 -2.97
N PRO A 146 -8.78 -19.37 -2.47
CA PRO A 146 -8.28 -20.72 -2.69
C PRO A 146 -9.28 -21.78 -2.21
N LYS A 147 -9.26 -22.98 -2.82
CA LYS A 147 -10.25 -24.03 -2.50
C LYS A 147 -10.12 -24.55 -1.09
N ASP A 148 -8.93 -24.51 -0.51
CA ASP A 148 -8.57 -24.95 0.83
C ASP A 148 -8.61 -23.83 1.88
N GLU A 149 -9.10 -22.63 1.50
CA GLU A 149 -9.29 -21.52 2.42
C GLU A 149 -10.51 -21.75 3.31
N TYR A 150 -10.39 -21.37 4.58
CA TYR A 150 -11.45 -21.34 5.58
C TYR A 150 -11.67 -19.89 6.03
N ILE A 151 -12.93 -19.45 6.13
CA ILE A 151 -13.30 -18.10 6.53
C ILE A 151 -14.07 -18.14 7.83
N TYR A 152 -13.58 -17.40 8.84
CA TYR A 152 -14.13 -17.33 10.18
C TYR A 152 -14.29 -15.88 10.65
N GLY A 153 -15.09 -15.65 11.68
CA GLY A 153 -15.04 -14.40 12.45
C GLY A 153 -15.73 -13.20 11.83
N THR A 154 -16.63 -13.39 10.86
CA THR A 154 -17.38 -12.30 10.21
C THR A 154 -18.65 -11.88 10.98
N GLY A 155 -18.76 -12.26 12.24
CA GLY A 155 -19.90 -11.98 13.10
C GLY A 155 -20.45 -13.23 13.78
N GLN A 156 -21.49 -13.05 14.58
CA GLN A 156 -22.21 -14.16 15.24
C GLN A 156 -23.47 -14.47 14.43
N PHE A 157 -23.41 -15.56 13.65
CA PHE A 157 -24.57 -16.06 12.90
C PHE A 157 -25.12 -17.32 13.57
N GLN A 158 -26.45 -17.49 13.52
CA GLN A 158 -27.14 -18.62 14.17
C GLN A 158 -27.30 -19.85 13.26
N ASP A 159 -26.61 -19.89 12.15
CA ASP A 159 -26.67 -20.94 11.12
C ASP A 159 -25.84 -22.20 11.46
N GLY A 160 -25.09 -22.16 12.58
CA GLY A 160 -24.36 -23.35 13.09
C GLY A 160 -23.07 -23.68 12.32
N TYR A 161 -22.69 -22.88 11.33
CA TYR A 161 -21.47 -23.08 10.57
C TYR A 161 -20.31 -22.27 11.18
N LEU A 162 -19.21 -22.93 11.46
CA LEU A 162 -17.97 -22.25 11.88
C LEU A 162 -17.22 -21.68 10.69
N ASN A 163 -17.08 -22.44 9.61
CA ASN A 163 -16.51 -21.99 8.35
C ASN A 163 -17.63 -21.49 7.44
N ILE A 164 -17.63 -20.20 7.17
CA ILE A 164 -18.65 -19.50 6.36
C ILE A 164 -18.24 -19.30 4.91
N ARG A 165 -17.17 -19.97 4.45
CA ARG A 165 -16.76 -19.92 3.05
C ARG A 165 -17.90 -20.38 2.14
N GLY A 166 -18.26 -19.56 1.17
CA GLY A 166 -19.39 -19.82 0.25
C GLY A 166 -20.76 -19.46 0.81
N CYS A 167 -20.85 -19.00 2.05
CA CYS A 167 -22.10 -18.47 2.60
C CYS A 167 -22.33 -17.04 2.09
N LEU A 168 -23.59 -16.70 1.85
CA LEU A 168 -24.03 -15.35 1.57
C LEU A 168 -24.49 -14.70 2.86
N LEU A 169 -23.76 -13.68 3.30
CA LEU A 169 -24.07 -12.95 4.52
C LEU A 169 -24.76 -11.65 4.16
N TYR A 170 -25.93 -11.45 4.69
CA TYR A 170 -26.68 -10.18 4.57
C TYR A 170 -26.50 -9.40 5.87
N THR A 171 -26.17 -8.11 5.74
CA THR A 171 -26.39 -7.18 6.84
C THR A 171 -27.83 -6.68 6.68
N SER A 172 -28.69 -6.96 7.67
CA SER A 172 -29.99 -6.32 7.72
C SER A 172 -29.80 -4.85 8.08
N ASP A 173 -30.28 -3.99 7.23
CA ASP A 173 -30.48 -2.59 7.61
C ASP A 173 -31.51 -2.57 8.73
N ALA A 174 -31.07 -2.18 9.93
CA ALA A 174 -31.94 -2.03 11.08
C ALA A 174 -32.74 -0.72 10.99
#